data_4d5619351251ad4face1607692971b96
#
_entry.id   4d5619351251ad4face1607692971b96
#
_cell.length_a   1.000
_cell.length_b   1.000
_cell.length_c   1.000
_cell.angle_alpha   90.00
_cell.angle_beta   90.00
_cell.angle_gamma   90.00
#
_symmetry.space_group_name_H-M   'P 1'
#
loop_
_entity.id
_entity.type
_entity.pdbx_description
1 polymer ?
#
loop_
_entity_poly.entity_id
_entity_poly.type
_entity_poly.pdbx_seq_one_letter_code
_entity_poly.pdbx_strand_id
1 'polypeptide(L)'
;LACEPACPANVPYGEALEQVRHQHVSEGRDEPGWRLRVADWLAKRPGVFSAVTSPVRALRRFGLLPHRNLFAGQPKVLQSTAAYAEQMMRKHRPDGPRVALLTGCLMEAVFREINFATIRVLIENNIQVVIPKGQGCCGAFQEHAGFDGVGDLRDQNRQAFLDVACDAVLANSAGCGLALRKTLGDQRPVRDVIDFLEELGPVRRERPAADRSPRLYVDLPCHLVHGQRIDRVPSKCLDATGLRWELAPLAKECCGSGGIYHLRKPENAEAILAKKAAFLNDAQGDPPCLVTTNHVCMMQWNSARAAGIVKRPFRVVHLIQLLDPQAVI
;
A
#
# COMPACT_ATOMS: atom_id res chain seq x y z
N LEU A 1 0.74 14.35 7.98
CA LEU A 1 -0.70 14.54 8.28
C LEU A 1 -1.03 14.58 9.77
N ALA A 2 -0.13 14.19 10.68
CA ALA A 2 -0.39 14.18 12.13
C ALA A 2 -0.69 15.58 12.71
N CYS A 3 -0.27 16.65 12.06
CA CYS A 3 -0.57 18.02 12.47
C CYS A 3 -2.04 18.43 12.25
N GLU A 4 -2.76 17.79 11.32
CA GLU A 4 -4.16 18.13 11.03
C GLU A 4 -5.10 17.78 12.20
N PRO A 5 -5.14 16.53 12.71
CA PRO A 5 -5.99 16.20 13.85
C PRO A 5 -5.55 16.88 15.17
N ALA A 6 -4.30 17.34 15.25
CA ALA A 6 -3.79 18.08 16.39
C ALA A 6 -4.07 19.59 16.31
N CYS A 7 -4.49 20.08 15.15
CA CYS A 7 -4.72 21.52 14.94
C CYS A 7 -6.09 21.93 15.49
N PRO A 8 -6.16 22.84 16.49
CA PRO A 8 -7.44 23.30 17.05
C PRO A 8 -8.28 24.09 16.02
N ALA A 9 -7.64 24.64 14.98
CA ALA A 9 -8.32 25.37 13.90
C ALA A 9 -8.71 24.47 12.71
N ASN A 10 -8.48 23.16 12.80
CA ASN A 10 -8.77 22.19 11.72
C ASN A 10 -8.20 22.60 10.35
N VAL A 11 -7.03 23.20 10.31
CA VAL A 11 -6.39 23.61 9.06
C VAL A 11 -6.06 22.36 8.22
N PRO A 12 -6.55 22.26 6.97
CA PRO A 12 -6.24 21.14 6.07
C PRO A 12 -4.82 21.28 5.49
N TYR A 13 -3.83 21.10 6.36
CA TYR A 13 -2.42 21.36 6.03
C TYR A 13 -1.92 20.52 4.84
N GLY A 14 -2.36 19.28 4.72
CA GLY A 14 -1.99 18.43 3.59
C GLY A 14 -2.43 19.02 2.26
N GLU A 15 -3.67 19.50 2.18
CA GLU A 15 -4.21 20.11 0.96
C GLU A 15 -3.53 21.45 0.64
N ALA A 16 -3.32 22.30 1.65
CA ALA A 16 -2.59 23.54 1.48
C ALA A 16 -1.16 23.31 0.97
N LEU A 17 -0.47 22.29 1.51
CA LEU A 17 0.88 21.92 1.07
C LEU A 17 0.90 21.38 -0.36
N GLU A 18 -0.10 20.58 -0.77
CA GLU A 18 -0.25 20.07 -2.13
C GLU A 18 -0.49 21.20 -3.12
N GLN A 19 -1.35 22.17 -2.78
CA GLN A 19 -1.61 23.36 -3.59
C GLN A 19 -0.36 24.23 -3.77
N VAL A 20 0.38 24.52 -2.69
CA VAL A 20 1.62 25.30 -2.76
C VAL A 20 2.68 24.58 -3.61
N ARG A 21 2.81 23.27 -3.48
CA ARG A 21 3.73 22.48 -4.32
C ARG A 21 3.35 22.56 -5.79
N HIS A 22 2.07 22.39 -6.10
CA HIS A 22 1.57 22.52 -7.46
C HIS A 22 1.86 23.91 -8.04
N GLN A 23 1.57 24.97 -7.28
CA GLN A 23 1.87 26.33 -7.69
C GLN A 23 3.39 26.54 -7.94
N HIS A 24 4.25 26.07 -7.04
CA HIS A 24 5.69 26.24 -7.21
C HIS A 24 6.24 25.47 -8.42
N VAL A 25 5.70 24.29 -8.73
CA VAL A 25 6.11 23.52 -9.91
C VAL A 25 5.60 24.19 -11.17
N SER A 26 4.34 24.66 -11.20
CA SER A 26 3.76 25.33 -12.36
C SER A 26 4.42 26.68 -12.69
N GLU A 27 4.88 27.40 -11.66
CA GLU A 27 5.60 28.68 -11.81
C GLU A 27 7.12 28.50 -12.05
N GLY A 28 7.61 27.26 -12.13
CA GLY A 28 9.03 26.96 -12.31
C GLY A 28 9.92 27.30 -11.12
N ARG A 29 9.34 27.55 -9.94
CA ARG A 29 10.09 27.80 -8.69
C ARG A 29 10.64 26.53 -8.05
N ASP A 30 10.06 25.38 -8.39
CA ASP A 30 10.47 24.06 -7.94
C ASP A 30 10.45 23.10 -9.13
N GLU A 31 11.62 22.53 -9.47
CA GLU A 31 11.70 21.59 -10.58
C GLU A 31 11.82 20.15 -10.05
N PRO A 32 10.79 19.32 -10.25
CA PRO A 32 10.92 17.90 -10.03
C PRO A 32 11.98 17.33 -10.95
N GLY A 33 12.99 16.67 -10.38
CA GLY A 33 14.06 16.07 -11.15
C GLY A 33 13.56 15.05 -12.19
N TRP A 34 14.34 14.76 -13.22
CA TRP A 34 13.98 13.87 -14.33
C TRP A 34 13.44 12.50 -13.86
N ARG A 35 13.96 11.96 -12.75
CA ARG A 35 13.50 10.69 -12.16
C ARG A 35 12.03 10.73 -11.74
N LEU A 36 11.59 11.84 -11.12
CA LEU A 36 10.20 12.03 -10.73
C LEU A 36 9.29 12.23 -11.95
N ARG A 37 9.77 12.91 -12.99
CA ARG A 37 9.05 13.08 -14.27
C ARG A 37 8.84 11.73 -14.98
N VAL A 38 9.87 10.87 -15.00
CA VAL A 38 9.76 9.50 -15.54
C VAL A 38 8.78 8.66 -14.70
N ALA A 39 8.85 8.77 -13.37
CA ALA A 39 7.91 8.06 -12.49
C ALA A 39 6.47 8.53 -12.69
N ASP A 40 6.23 9.84 -12.88
CA ASP A 40 4.92 10.40 -13.21
C ASP A 40 4.40 9.86 -14.55
N TRP A 41 5.22 9.89 -15.57
CA TRP A 41 4.87 9.39 -16.91
C TRP A 41 4.48 7.91 -16.87
N LEU A 42 5.23 7.09 -16.12
CA LEU A 42 4.93 5.66 -15.93
C LEU A 42 3.66 5.46 -15.10
N ALA A 43 3.48 6.22 -14.02
CA ALA A 43 2.32 6.09 -13.14
C ALA A 43 0.99 6.40 -13.86
N LYS A 44 1.01 7.38 -14.76
CA LYS A 44 -0.13 7.73 -15.62
C LYS A 44 -0.43 6.66 -16.69
N ARG A 45 0.49 5.70 -16.91
CA ARG A 45 0.37 4.63 -17.92
C ARG A 45 0.62 3.25 -17.30
N PRO A 46 -0.32 2.75 -16.46
CA PRO A 46 -0.10 1.53 -15.68
C PRO A 46 0.18 0.30 -16.55
N GLY A 47 -0.37 0.23 -17.75
CA GLY A 47 -0.07 -0.82 -18.72
C GLY A 47 1.39 -0.80 -19.18
N VAL A 48 1.91 0.38 -19.53
CA VAL A 48 3.33 0.59 -19.90
C VAL A 48 4.24 0.30 -18.71
N PHE A 49 3.87 0.80 -17.53
CA PHE A 49 4.62 0.56 -16.30
C PHE A 49 4.73 -0.95 -15.99
N SER A 50 3.61 -1.65 -16.10
CA SER A 50 3.59 -3.11 -15.95
C SER A 50 4.44 -3.82 -17.01
N ALA A 51 4.42 -3.38 -18.27
CA ALA A 51 5.22 -3.94 -19.34
C ALA A 51 6.72 -3.74 -19.11
N VAL A 52 7.14 -2.52 -18.78
CA VAL A 52 8.55 -2.18 -18.49
C VAL A 52 9.11 -2.97 -17.29
N THR A 53 8.29 -3.25 -16.30
CA THR A 53 8.69 -4.06 -15.13
C THR A 53 8.62 -5.57 -15.38
N SER A 54 8.00 -6.01 -16.48
CA SER A 54 7.81 -7.43 -16.82
C SER A 54 9.12 -8.22 -16.95
N PRO A 55 10.19 -7.73 -17.63
CA PRO A 55 11.46 -8.45 -17.71
C PRO A 55 12.09 -8.68 -16.32
N VAL A 56 11.99 -7.71 -15.43
CA VAL A 56 12.49 -7.84 -14.05
C VAL A 56 11.73 -8.93 -13.31
N ARG A 57 10.41 -9.01 -13.50
CA ARG A 57 9.58 -10.10 -12.94
C ARG A 57 9.96 -11.46 -13.52
N ALA A 58 10.20 -11.53 -14.82
CA ALA A 58 10.61 -12.76 -15.49
C ALA A 58 11.98 -13.26 -15.00
N LEU A 59 12.98 -12.38 -14.96
CA LEU A 59 14.32 -12.71 -14.48
C LEU A 59 14.32 -13.22 -13.04
N ARG A 60 13.45 -12.65 -12.18
CA ARG A 60 13.28 -13.14 -10.81
C ARG A 60 12.60 -14.49 -10.72
N ARG A 61 11.64 -14.77 -11.61
CA ARG A 61 11.03 -16.09 -11.72
C ARG A 61 12.06 -17.19 -11.94
N PHE A 62 13.13 -16.88 -12.67
CA PHE A 62 14.22 -17.80 -12.97
C PHE A 62 15.38 -17.73 -11.98
N GLY A 63 15.27 -16.95 -10.90
CA GLY A 63 16.33 -16.81 -9.88
C GLY A 63 17.56 -16.02 -10.34
N LEU A 64 17.48 -15.34 -11.49
CA LEU A 64 18.60 -14.63 -12.11
C LEU A 64 18.89 -13.25 -11.50
N LEU A 65 18.00 -12.73 -10.65
CA LEU A 65 18.21 -11.47 -9.94
C LEU A 65 18.17 -11.70 -8.43
N PRO A 66 19.13 -11.13 -7.68
CA PRO A 66 19.14 -11.23 -6.23
C PRO A 66 17.92 -10.52 -5.62
N HIS A 67 17.46 -11.04 -4.50
CA HIS A 67 16.31 -10.49 -3.72
C HIS A 67 16.63 -9.13 -3.04
N ARG A 68 17.49 -8.32 -3.62
CA ARG A 68 17.88 -7.01 -3.08
C ARG A 68 17.04 -5.91 -3.71
N ASN A 69 16.56 -4.98 -2.90
CA ASN A 69 15.89 -3.71 -3.23
C ASN A 69 14.35 -3.78 -3.45
N LEU A 70 13.81 -2.68 -3.95
CA LEU A 70 12.42 -2.33 -4.21
C LEU A 70 11.52 -3.47 -4.73
N PHE A 71 12.12 -4.46 -5.33
CA PHE A 71 11.49 -5.59 -5.98
C PHE A 71 11.59 -6.91 -5.19
N ALA A 72 12.14 -6.91 -3.98
CA ALA A 72 12.17 -8.08 -3.12
C ALA A 72 10.73 -8.45 -2.70
N GLY A 73 10.24 -9.59 -3.12
CA GLY A 73 8.86 -10.04 -2.83
C GLY A 73 7.92 -9.96 -4.04
N GLN A 74 8.41 -9.63 -5.23
CA GLN A 74 7.58 -9.65 -6.42
C GLN A 74 7.26 -11.05 -6.95
N PRO A 75 6.06 -11.21 -7.48
CA PRO A 75 5.53 -12.50 -7.87
C PRO A 75 6.18 -13.10 -9.09
N LYS A 76 6.20 -14.41 -9.04
CA LYS A 76 6.41 -15.30 -10.17
C LYS A 76 5.29 -15.21 -11.24
N VAL A 77 4.38 -14.22 -11.17
CA VAL A 77 3.15 -14.21 -11.97
C VAL A 77 3.15 -13.08 -12.97
N LEU A 78 3.01 -13.44 -14.25
CA LEU A 78 2.92 -12.52 -15.37
C LEU A 78 1.48 -12.03 -15.64
N GLN A 79 0.50 -12.68 -15.05
CA GLN A 79 -0.92 -12.37 -15.19
C GLN A 79 -1.25 -11.01 -14.56
N SER A 80 -2.14 -10.23 -15.17
CA SER A 80 -2.64 -8.99 -14.58
C SER A 80 -3.58 -9.27 -13.41
N THR A 81 -3.73 -8.29 -12.50
CA THR A 81 -4.67 -8.40 -11.38
C THR A 81 -6.11 -8.61 -11.88
N ALA A 82 -6.51 -7.96 -12.96
CA ALA A 82 -7.84 -8.12 -13.53
C ALA A 82 -8.10 -9.55 -14.02
N ALA A 83 -7.18 -10.10 -14.81
CA ALA A 83 -7.31 -11.47 -15.30
C ALA A 83 -7.27 -12.51 -14.16
N TYR A 84 -6.46 -12.24 -13.11
CA TYR A 84 -6.43 -13.08 -11.92
C TYR A 84 -7.75 -13.05 -11.16
N ALA A 85 -8.32 -11.86 -10.94
CA ALA A 85 -9.61 -11.71 -10.27
C ALA A 85 -10.72 -12.47 -11.02
N GLU A 86 -10.81 -12.30 -12.33
CA GLU A 86 -11.79 -13.03 -13.16
C GLU A 86 -11.64 -14.55 -13.05
N GLN A 87 -10.40 -15.06 -13.07
CA GLN A 87 -10.11 -16.48 -12.91
C GLN A 87 -10.58 -16.98 -11.53
N MET A 88 -10.24 -16.27 -10.46
CA MET A 88 -10.58 -16.65 -9.11
C MET A 88 -12.08 -16.56 -8.84
N MET A 89 -12.77 -15.56 -9.38
CA MET A 89 -14.23 -15.42 -9.30
C MET A 89 -14.95 -16.58 -10.01
N ARG A 90 -14.49 -16.98 -11.21
CA ARG A 90 -15.06 -18.14 -11.90
C ARG A 90 -14.85 -19.45 -11.15
N LYS A 91 -13.68 -19.61 -10.49
CA LYS A 91 -13.32 -20.83 -9.77
C LYS A 91 -14.09 -20.99 -8.46
N HIS A 92 -14.20 -19.94 -7.66
CA HIS A 92 -14.71 -20.00 -6.28
C HIS A 92 -16.17 -19.57 -6.13
N ARG A 93 -16.67 -18.71 -7.05
CA ARG A 93 -18.07 -18.25 -7.10
C ARG A 93 -18.62 -17.75 -5.77
N PRO A 94 -17.96 -16.80 -5.09
CA PRO A 94 -18.49 -16.21 -3.88
C PRO A 94 -19.83 -15.51 -4.19
N ASP A 95 -20.76 -15.50 -3.25
CA ASP A 95 -22.12 -14.96 -3.41
C ASP A 95 -22.46 -13.84 -2.41
N GLY A 96 -21.49 -13.48 -1.57
CA GLY A 96 -21.61 -12.37 -0.61
C GLY A 96 -21.50 -10.98 -1.27
N PRO A 97 -21.24 -9.95 -0.47
CA PRO A 97 -21.13 -8.57 -0.94
C PRO A 97 -20.14 -8.41 -2.08
N ARG A 98 -20.42 -7.46 -2.98
CA ARG A 98 -19.58 -7.21 -4.15
C ARG A 98 -18.76 -5.94 -3.96
N VAL A 99 -17.45 -6.05 -4.08
CA VAL A 99 -16.52 -4.91 -3.95
C VAL A 99 -15.72 -4.68 -5.22
N ALA A 100 -15.46 -3.41 -5.52
CA ALA A 100 -14.53 -3.02 -6.56
C ALA A 100 -13.14 -2.77 -5.95
N LEU A 101 -12.09 -3.35 -6.54
CA LEU A 101 -10.72 -3.19 -6.03
C LEU A 101 -9.91 -2.25 -6.90
N LEU A 102 -9.29 -1.23 -6.28
CA LEU A 102 -8.27 -0.41 -6.91
C LEU A 102 -6.98 -1.21 -7.04
N THR A 103 -6.53 -1.44 -8.27
CA THR A 103 -5.26 -2.14 -8.53
C THR A 103 -4.05 -1.24 -8.33
N GLY A 104 -4.21 0.09 -8.55
CA GLY A 104 -3.14 1.07 -8.41
C GLY A 104 -2.03 0.94 -9.46
N CYS A 105 -1.21 1.99 -9.63
CA CYS A 105 -0.11 1.98 -10.60
C CYS A 105 1.09 1.16 -10.09
N LEU A 106 1.66 1.56 -8.96
CA LEU A 106 2.83 0.90 -8.36
C LEU A 106 2.48 -0.48 -7.79
N MET A 107 1.28 -0.62 -7.23
CA MET A 107 0.77 -1.91 -6.75
C MET A 107 0.66 -2.93 -7.89
N GLU A 108 0.13 -2.54 -9.05
CA GLU A 108 0.04 -3.43 -10.22
C GLU A 108 1.40 -3.73 -10.85
N ALA A 109 2.29 -2.73 -10.92
CA ALA A 109 3.60 -2.89 -11.56
C ALA A 109 4.62 -3.63 -10.68
N VAL A 110 4.63 -3.34 -9.37
CA VAL A 110 5.70 -3.74 -8.44
C VAL A 110 5.22 -4.67 -7.32
N PHE A 111 4.02 -4.47 -6.80
CA PHE A 111 3.49 -5.18 -5.64
C PHE A 111 2.23 -6.02 -5.97
N ARG A 112 2.13 -6.53 -7.18
CA ARG A 112 0.97 -7.28 -7.67
C ARG A 112 0.57 -8.46 -6.79
N GLU A 113 1.52 -9.09 -6.09
CA GLU A 113 1.22 -10.16 -5.13
C GLU A 113 0.30 -9.71 -4.01
N ILE A 114 0.42 -8.45 -3.58
CA ILE A 114 -0.47 -7.90 -2.55
C ILE A 114 -1.89 -7.81 -3.12
N ASN A 115 -2.07 -7.41 -4.39
CA ASN A 115 -3.37 -7.44 -5.05
C ASN A 115 -3.92 -8.87 -5.13
N PHE A 116 -3.08 -9.85 -5.47
CA PHE A 116 -3.50 -11.26 -5.53
C PHE A 116 -3.87 -11.81 -4.16
N ALA A 117 -3.07 -11.52 -3.13
CA ALA A 117 -3.39 -11.85 -1.76
C ALA A 117 -4.72 -11.23 -1.33
N THR A 118 -4.93 -9.96 -1.67
CA THR A 118 -6.20 -9.25 -1.41
C THR A 118 -7.38 -9.99 -2.01
N ILE A 119 -7.29 -10.38 -3.30
CA ILE A 119 -8.35 -11.12 -3.99
C ILE A 119 -8.61 -12.47 -3.32
N ARG A 120 -7.57 -13.22 -2.97
CA ARG A 120 -7.74 -14.53 -2.31
C ARG A 120 -8.40 -14.41 -0.94
N VAL A 121 -7.94 -13.46 -0.13
CA VAL A 121 -8.52 -13.22 1.20
C VAL A 121 -9.97 -12.77 1.10
N LEU A 122 -10.30 -11.86 0.19
CA LEU A 122 -11.69 -11.42 0.00
C LEU A 122 -12.61 -12.58 -0.43
N ILE A 123 -12.18 -13.37 -1.41
CA ILE A 123 -12.96 -14.52 -1.90
C ILE A 123 -13.14 -15.58 -0.80
N GLU A 124 -12.12 -15.85 0.01
CA GLU A 124 -12.22 -16.78 1.13
C GLU A 124 -13.21 -16.29 2.20
N ASN A 125 -13.37 -14.98 2.34
CA ASN A 125 -14.38 -14.37 3.19
C ASN A 125 -15.74 -14.19 2.47
N ASN A 126 -15.98 -14.94 1.39
CA ASN A 126 -17.19 -14.92 0.58
C ASN A 126 -17.51 -13.56 -0.08
N ILE A 127 -16.51 -12.75 -0.40
CA ILE A 127 -16.67 -11.44 -1.02
C ILE A 127 -16.43 -11.54 -2.52
N GLN A 128 -17.37 -11.01 -3.33
CA GLN A 128 -17.21 -10.88 -4.77
C GLN A 128 -16.27 -9.72 -5.09
N VAL A 129 -15.29 -9.96 -5.96
CA VAL A 129 -14.30 -8.94 -6.35
C VAL A 129 -14.44 -8.59 -7.82
N VAL A 130 -14.63 -7.32 -8.14
CA VAL A 130 -14.58 -6.79 -9.50
C VAL A 130 -13.42 -5.81 -9.66
N ILE A 131 -12.72 -5.91 -10.78
CA ILE A 131 -11.69 -4.95 -11.17
C ILE A 131 -12.27 -4.04 -12.27
N PRO A 132 -12.63 -2.78 -11.96
CA PRO A 132 -13.18 -1.87 -12.96
C PRO A 132 -12.21 -1.68 -14.13
N LYS A 133 -12.74 -1.76 -15.36
CA LYS A 133 -11.97 -1.42 -16.55
C LYS A 133 -11.75 0.09 -16.61
N GLY A 134 -10.61 0.51 -17.13
CA GLY A 134 -10.30 1.93 -17.29
C GLY A 134 -9.76 2.63 -16.03
N GLN A 135 -9.72 1.97 -14.86
CA GLN A 135 -9.08 2.57 -13.68
C GLN A 135 -7.60 2.85 -13.93
N GLY A 136 -7.06 3.85 -13.24
CA GLY A 136 -5.67 4.28 -13.39
C GLY A 136 -4.94 4.50 -12.07
N CYS A 137 -3.92 5.35 -12.10
CA CYS A 137 -3.26 5.84 -10.89
C CYS A 137 -4.26 6.59 -10.00
N CYS A 138 -4.15 6.46 -8.68
CA CYS A 138 -5.01 7.20 -7.75
C CYS A 138 -4.74 8.72 -7.71
N GLY A 139 -3.61 9.18 -8.28
CA GLY A 139 -3.22 10.58 -8.28
C GLY A 139 -2.38 11.05 -7.09
N ALA A 140 -2.30 10.26 -6.00
CA ALA A 140 -1.59 10.67 -4.80
C ALA A 140 -0.11 11.03 -5.02
N PHE A 141 0.57 10.32 -5.92
CA PHE A 141 1.97 10.62 -6.26
C PHE A 141 2.08 12.01 -6.92
N GLN A 142 1.18 12.31 -7.85
CA GLN A 142 1.12 13.57 -8.57
C GLN A 142 0.81 14.74 -7.63
N GLU A 143 -0.18 14.59 -6.75
CA GLU A 143 -0.51 15.58 -5.72
C GLU A 143 0.68 15.89 -4.83
N HIS A 144 1.32 14.87 -4.29
CA HIS A 144 2.50 15.05 -3.44
C HIS A 144 3.70 15.65 -4.15
N ALA A 145 3.81 15.48 -5.46
CA ALA A 145 4.90 16.01 -6.28
C ALA A 145 4.59 17.40 -6.87
N GLY A 146 3.34 17.85 -6.85
CA GLY A 146 2.88 19.08 -7.49
C GLY A 146 2.75 18.97 -9.01
N PHE A 147 2.60 17.75 -9.56
CA PHE A 147 2.44 17.54 -11.00
C PHE A 147 1.02 17.84 -11.47
N ASP A 148 0.91 18.23 -12.75
CA ASP A 148 -0.35 18.41 -13.46
C ASP A 148 -1.04 17.07 -13.77
N GLY A 149 -2.33 17.18 -14.20
CA GLY A 149 -3.10 16.04 -14.69
C GLY A 149 -3.72 15.17 -13.60
N VAL A 150 -3.76 15.64 -12.36
CA VAL A 150 -4.47 14.96 -11.25
C VAL A 150 -5.98 14.92 -11.53
N GLY A 151 -6.54 16.01 -12.11
CA GLY A 151 -7.95 16.08 -12.51
C GLY A 151 -8.33 14.95 -13.46
N ASP A 152 -7.56 14.76 -14.52
CA ASP A 152 -7.80 13.70 -15.52
C ASP A 152 -7.78 12.29 -14.88
N LEU A 153 -6.82 12.03 -13.97
CA LEU A 153 -6.74 10.77 -13.24
C LEU A 153 -7.95 10.55 -12.32
N ARG A 154 -8.44 11.62 -11.69
CA ARG A 154 -9.63 11.56 -10.85
C ARG A 154 -10.88 11.29 -11.68
N ASP A 155 -11.04 11.97 -12.81
CA ASP A 155 -12.20 11.77 -13.70
C ASP A 155 -12.21 10.38 -14.31
N GLN A 156 -11.04 9.88 -14.75
CA GLN A 156 -10.88 8.52 -15.22
C GLN A 156 -11.29 7.49 -14.13
N ASN A 157 -10.79 7.64 -12.91
CA ASN A 157 -11.15 6.74 -11.82
C ASN A 157 -12.62 6.89 -11.40
N ARG A 158 -13.14 8.12 -11.33
CA ARG A 158 -14.54 8.36 -11.02
C ARG A 158 -15.44 7.61 -11.99
N GLN A 159 -15.22 7.76 -13.28
CA GLN A 159 -15.98 7.03 -14.29
C GLN A 159 -15.84 5.52 -14.10
N ALA A 160 -14.62 4.98 -14.04
CA ALA A 160 -14.38 3.55 -13.93
C ALA A 160 -15.06 2.91 -12.70
N PHE A 161 -15.05 3.59 -11.56
CA PHE A 161 -15.63 3.04 -10.33
C PHE A 161 -17.14 3.28 -10.19
N LEU A 162 -17.71 4.28 -10.87
CA LEU A 162 -19.15 4.49 -10.89
C LEU A 162 -19.86 3.60 -11.90
N ASP A 163 -19.18 3.21 -12.98
CA ASP A 163 -19.73 2.34 -14.04
C ASP A 163 -19.91 0.87 -13.61
N VAL A 164 -19.43 0.48 -12.45
CA VAL A 164 -19.58 -0.89 -11.95
C VAL A 164 -20.50 -0.95 -10.74
N ALA A 165 -21.39 -1.95 -10.73
CA ALA A 165 -22.20 -2.23 -9.55
C ALA A 165 -21.34 -2.88 -8.47
N CYS A 166 -21.23 -2.20 -7.29
CA CYS A 166 -20.55 -2.72 -6.11
C CYS A 166 -21.05 -2.01 -4.85
N ASP A 167 -20.92 -2.67 -3.72
CA ASP A 167 -21.33 -2.13 -2.41
C ASP A 167 -20.28 -1.15 -1.85
N ALA A 168 -19.01 -1.39 -2.16
CA ALA A 168 -17.90 -0.53 -1.75
C ALA A 168 -16.71 -0.62 -2.73
N VAL A 169 -15.87 0.40 -2.71
CA VAL A 169 -14.57 0.40 -3.36
C VAL A 169 -13.48 0.16 -2.32
N LEU A 170 -12.61 -0.81 -2.57
CA LEU A 170 -11.52 -1.15 -1.67
C LEU A 170 -10.18 -0.71 -2.24
N ALA A 171 -9.31 -0.22 -1.35
CA ALA A 171 -7.91 0.03 -1.64
C ALA A 171 -7.03 -0.69 -0.60
N ASN A 172 -5.98 -1.36 -1.07
CA ASN A 172 -5.00 -2.04 -0.22
C ASN A 172 -3.72 -1.20 -0.01
N SER A 173 -3.87 0.11 -0.07
CA SER A 173 -2.81 1.06 0.18
C SER A 173 -3.41 2.34 0.76
N ALA A 174 -3.00 2.71 1.95
CA ALA A 174 -3.59 3.82 2.70
C ALA A 174 -3.55 5.17 1.96
N GLY A 175 -2.44 5.48 1.26
CA GLY A 175 -2.31 6.70 0.47
C GLY A 175 -3.23 6.70 -0.76
N CYS A 176 -3.33 5.56 -1.46
CA CYS A 176 -4.24 5.42 -2.60
C CYS A 176 -5.70 5.47 -2.17
N GLY A 177 -6.05 4.86 -1.03
CA GLY A 177 -7.40 4.92 -0.47
C GLY A 177 -7.82 6.33 -0.12
N LEU A 178 -6.93 7.12 0.48
CA LEU A 178 -7.20 8.52 0.79
C LEU A 178 -7.45 9.36 -0.48
N ALA A 179 -6.60 9.21 -1.50
CA ALA A 179 -6.78 9.92 -2.78
C ALA A 179 -8.09 9.51 -3.48
N LEU A 180 -8.44 8.22 -3.44
CA LEU A 180 -9.67 7.73 -4.06
C LEU A 180 -10.93 8.18 -3.30
N ARG A 181 -10.87 8.34 -1.97
CA ARG A 181 -11.95 8.99 -1.18
C ARG A 181 -12.20 10.41 -1.64
N LYS A 182 -11.15 11.21 -1.87
CA LYS A 182 -11.28 12.57 -2.44
C LYS A 182 -11.89 12.55 -3.85
N THR A 183 -11.58 11.49 -4.63
CA THR A 183 -12.08 11.34 -6.01
C THR A 183 -13.55 10.99 -6.07
N LEU A 184 -14.01 10.04 -5.26
CA LEU A 184 -15.39 9.51 -5.32
C LEU A 184 -16.35 10.25 -4.37
N GLY A 185 -15.83 10.92 -3.32
CA GLY A 185 -16.64 11.62 -2.34
C GLY A 185 -17.75 10.73 -1.77
N ASP A 186 -18.95 11.27 -1.67
CA ASP A 186 -20.13 10.57 -1.17
C ASP A 186 -20.81 9.68 -2.22
N GLN A 187 -20.35 9.69 -3.48
CA GLN A 187 -20.97 8.94 -4.58
C GLN A 187 -20.77 7.41 -4.40
N ARG A 188 -19.65 7.02 -3.79
CA ARG A 188 -19.35 5.62 -3.53
C ARG A 188 -18.44 5.48 -2.30
N PRO A 189 -18.76 4.61 -1.32
CA PRO A 189 -17.90 4.40 -0.16
C PRO A 189 -16.55 3.78 -0.57
N VAL A 190 -15.46 4.45 -0.17
CA VAL A 190 -14.10 3.95 -0.36
C VAL A 190 -13.54 3.54 1.00
N ARG A 191 -13.04 2.31 1.10
CA ARG A 191 -12.55 1.74 2.35
C ARG A 191 -11.14 1.16 2.20
N ASP A 192 -10.36 1.20 3.26
CA ASP A 192 -9.14 0.41 3.35
C ASP A 192 -9.51 -1.08 3.49
N VAL A 193 -8.81 -1.96 2.78
CA VAL A 193 -9.13 -3.40 2.75
C VAL A 193 -9.01 -4.05 4.13
N ILE A 194 -8.04 -3.60 4.94
CA ILE A 194 -7.86 -4.16 6.29
C ILE A 194 -8.95 -3.65 7.23
N ASP A 195 -9.34 -2.37 7.12
CA ASP A 195 -10.45 -1.82 7.88
C ASP A 195 -11.79 -2.51 7.55
N PHE A 196 -12.00 -2.81 6.27
CA PHE A 196 -13.16 -3.57 5.80
C PHE A 196 -13.18 -5.00 6.39
N LEU A 197 -12.05 -5.71 6.33
CA LEU A 197 -11.91 -7.05 6.89
C LEU A 197 -12.01 -7.06 8.43
N GLU A 198 -11.50 -6.04 9.10
CA GLU A 198 -11.58 -5.90 10.56
C GLU A 198 -13.03 -5.84 11.04
N GLU A 199 -13.93 -5.21 10.29
CA GLU A 199 -15.36 -5.19 10.61
C GLU A 199 -16.01 -6.54 10.39
N LEU A 200 -15.68 -7.23 9.30
CA LEU A 200 -16.23 -8.54 8.99
C LEU A 200 -15.76 -9.63 9.97
N GLY A 201 -14.54 -9.53 10.48
CA GLY A 201 -13.85 -10.60 11.17
C GLY A 201 -13.35 -11.66 10.18
N PRO A 202 -12.10 -11.55 9.69
CA PRO A 202 -11.60 -12.42 8.63
C PRO A 202 -11.41 -13.86 9.08
N VAL A 203 -11.41 -14.79 8.12
CA VAL A 203 -11.14 -16.21 8.35
C VAL A 203 -9.79 -16.38 9.04
N ARG A 204 -9.80 -17.08 10.16
CA ARG A 204 -8.61 -17.32 10.99
C ARG A 204 -7.70 -18.36 10.35
N ARG A 205 -6.38 -18.10 10.42
CA ARG A 205 -5.34 -19.05 10.03
C ARG A 205 -5.00 -19.97 11.18
N GLU A 206 -5.13 -21.26 10.96
CA GLU A 206 -4.57 -22.26 11.85
C GLU A 206 -3.08 -22.39 11.54
N ARG A 207 -2.24 -22.00 12.48
CA ARG A 207 -0.79 -22.16 12.37
C ARG A 207 -0.28 -22.93 13.59
N PRO A 208 0.64 -23.89 13.38
CA PRO A 208 1.26 -24.57 14.51
C PRO A 208 1.91 -23.54 15.43
N ALA A 209 1.68 -23.65 16.72
CA ALA A 209 2.40 -22.88 17.73
C ALA A 209 3.86 -23.35 17.74
N ALA A 210 4.69 -22.83 16.85
CA ALA A 210 6.10 -23.11 16.84
C ALA A 210 6.84 -22.08 17.69
N ASP A 211 7.77 -22.52 18.52
CA ASP A 211 8.64 -21.65 19.33
C ASP A 211 9.45 -20.66 18.48
N ARG A 212 9.56 -20.92 17.18
CA ARG A 212 10.26 -20.10 16.16
C ARG A 212 9.34 -19.33 15.23
N SER A 213 8.06 -19.16 15.56
CA SER A 213 7.17 -18.34 14.75
C SER A 213 7.64 -16.89 14.74
N PRO A 214 7.61 -16.19 13.58
CA PRO A 214 8.00 -14.79 13.52
C PRO A 214 7.12 -13.97 14.45
N ARG A 215 7.72 -13.02 15.16
CA ARG A 215 6.99 -12.00 15.92
C ARG A 215 6.68 -10.82 15.01
N LEU A 216 5.43 -10.41 15.00
CA LEU A 216 4.96 -9.31 14.19
C LEU A 216 5.05 -7.98 14.94
N TYR A 217 5.65 -6.98 14.32
CA TYR A 217 5.70 -5.60 14.79
C TYR A 217 4.87 -4.74 13.86
N VAL A 218 3.76 -4.20 14.35
CA VAL A 218 2.75 -3.53 13.52
C VAL A 218 3.02 -2.06 13.45
N ASP A 219 3.18 -1.52 12.24
CA ASP A 219 3.32 -0.11 11.93
C ASP A 219 2.09 0.39 11.16
N LEU A 220 1.38 1.37 11.71
CA LEU A 220 0.16 1.93 11.13
C LEU A 220 0.51 3.12 10.23
N PRO A 221 0.19 3.08 8.93
CA PRO A 221 0.50 4.18 8.03
C PRO A 221 -0.16 5.49 8.45
N CYS A 222 0.59 6.59 8.43
CA CYS A 222 0.06 7.91 8.80
C CYS A 222 -1.13 8.34 7.92
N HIS A 223 -1.18 7.91 6.65
CA HIS A 223 -2.34 8.14 5.77
C HIS A 223 -3.58 7.35 6.21
N LEU A 224 -3.41 6.21 6.86
CA LEU A 224 -4.52 5.47 7.46
C LEU A 224 -5.00 6.19 8.73
N VAL A 225 -4.07 6.39 9.67
CA VAL A 225 -4.38 6.94 11.00
C VAL A 225 -4.91 8.37 10.91
N HIS A 226 -4.16 9.26 10.27
CA HIS A 226 -4.46 10.70 10.27
C HIS A 226 -5.27 11.14 9.04
N GLY A 227 -4.97 10.57 7.86
CA GLY A 227 -5.66 10.93 6.62
C GLY A 227 -7.04 10.31 6.50
N GLN A 228 -7.16 9.00 6.74
CA GLN A 228 -8.45 8.30 6.69
C GLN A 228 -9.18 8.28 8.03
N ARG A 229 -8.55 8.77 9.12
CA ARG A 229 -9.07 8.76 10.50
C ARG A 229 -9.41 7.34 11.00
N ILE A 230 -8.60 6.37 10.59
CA ILE A 230 -8.69 4.97 11.02
C ILE A 230 -7.50 4.72 11.95
N ASP A 231 -7.67 5.03 13.24
CA ASP A 231 -6.61 4.93 14.26
C ASP A 231 -6.70 3.65 15.10
N ARG A 232 -7.74 2.85 14.88
CA ARG A 232 -7.90 1.55 15.54
C ARG A 232 -6.86 0.54 15.04
N VAL A 233 -6.34 -0.25 15.97
CA VAL A 233 -5.49 -1.39 15.63
C VAL A 233 -6.37 -2.49 15.02
N PRO A 234 -6.02 -3.06 13.87
CA PRO A 234 -6.80 -4.12 13.24
C PRO A 234 -6.55 -5.47 13.95
N SER A 235 -7.01 -5.57 15.21
CA SER A 235 -6.72 -6.70 16.10
C SER A 235 -7.31 -8.00 15.61
N LYS A 236 -8.54 -8.01 15.09
CA LYS A 236 -9.16 -9.23 14.53
C LYS A 236 -8.38 -9.74 13.32
N CYS A 237 -7.94 -8.84 12.44
CA CYS A 237 -7.08 -9.19 11.31
C CYS A 237 -5.73 -9.74 11.78
N LEU A 238 -5.12 -9.13 12.78
CA LEU A 238 -3.84 -9.56 13.35
C LEU A 238 -3.97 -10.91 14.05
N ASP A 239 -4.99 -11.09 14.89
CA ASP A 239 -5.27 -12.36 15.57
C ASP A 239 -5.61 -13.48 14.58
N ALA A 240 -6.29 -13.13 13.48
CA ALA A 240 -6.60 -14.08 12.41
C ALA A 240 -5.35 -14.59 11.68
N THR A 241 -4.20 -13.92 11.78
CA THR A 241 -2.93 -14.45 11.26
C THR A 241 -2.43 -15.68 12.00
N GLY A 242 -2.88 -15.91 13.23
CA GLY A 242 -2.39 -16.99 14.11
C GLY A 242 -0.96 -16.76 14.64
N LEU A 243 -0.42 -15.55 14.51
CA LEU A 243 0.93 -15.18 14.94
C LEU A 243 0.91 -14.21 16.13
N ARG A 244 1.96 -14.22 16.94
CA ARG A 244 2.12 -13.21 18.01
C ARG A 244 2.44 -11.86 17.41
N TRP A 245 1.76 -10.83 17.87
CA TRP A 245 1.96 -9.46 17.38
C TRP A 245 2.00 -8.44 18.52
N GLU A 246 2.62 -7.32 18.24
CA GLU A 246 2.62 -6.11 19.08
C GLU A 246 2.76 -4.86 18.19
N LEU A 247 2.40 -3.71 18.73
CA LEU A 247 2.66 -2.46 18.04
C LEU A 247 4.16 -2.15 18.04
N ALA A 248 4.68 -1.76 16.89
CA ALA A 248 6.04 -1.22 16.83
C ALA A 248 6.15 0.06 17.66
N PRO A 249 7.31 0.38 18.24
CA PRO A 249 7.52 1.70 18.81
C PRO A 249 7.19 2.79 17.79
N LEU A 250 6.50 3.86 18.23
CA LEU A 250 6.05 4.96 17.38
C LEU A 250 5.16 4.51 16.19
N ALA A 251 4.35 3.47 16.38
CA ALA A 251 3.57 2.82 15.31
C ALA A 251 2.69 3.78 14.51
N LYS A 252 2.15 4.83 15.13
CA LYS A 252 1.27 5.82 14.49
C LYS A 252 2.00 7.01 13.87
N GLU A 253 3.32 7.10 14.03
CA GLU A 253 4.13 8.18 13.45
C GLU A 253 4.53 7.88 12.01
N CYS A 254 4.89 8.93 11.26
CA CYS A 254 5.32 8.79 9.88
C CYS A 254 6.60 7.95 9.77
N CYS A 255 6.66 7.06 8.77
CA CYS A 255 7.87 6.28 8.44
C CYS A 255 8.97 7.09 7.75
N GLY A 256 8.75 8.39 7.50
CA GLY A 256 9.66 9.25 6.76
C GLY A 256 9.43 9.32 5.26
N SER A 257 8.64 8.42 4.68
CA SER A 257 8.39 8.39 3.22
C SER A 257 7.67 9.64 2.71
N GLY A 258 6.64 10.14 3.43
CA GLY A 258 5.88 11.34 3.08
C GLY A 258 5.45 11.42 1.61
N GLY A 259 4.94 10.31 1.07
CA GLY A 259 4.68 10.18 -0.37
C GLY A 259 5.98 10.14 -1.16
N ILE A 260 6.44 11.29 -1.61
CA ILE A 260 7.69 11.44 -2.38
C ILE A 260 8.83 12.08 -1.57
N TYR A 261 8.61 12.41 -0.29
CA TYR A 261 9.57 13.15 0.52
C TYR A 261 10.92 12.44 0.63
N HIS A 262 10.92 11.11 0.75
CA HIS A 262 12.13 10.29 0.76
C HIS A 262 12.95 10.37 -0.54
N LEU A 263 12.34 10.70 -1.67
CA LEU A 263 13.02 10.90 -2.95
C LEU A 263 13.62 12.30 -3.07
N ARG A 264 13.02 13.28 -2.39
CA ARG A 264 13.43 14.69 -2.45
C ARG A 264 14.37 15.10 -1.32
N LYS A 265 14.21 14.49 -0.15
CA LYS A 265 14.94 14.79 1.09
C LYS A 265 15.35 13.48 1.78
N PRO A 266 16.21 12.66 1.13
CA PRO A 266 16.55 11.32 1.63
C PRO A 266 17.13 11.33 3.04
N GLU A 267 18.06 12.24 3.33
CA GLU A 267 18.70 12.35 4.65
C GLU A 267 17.68 12.57 5.78
N ASN A 268 16.71 13.47 5.58
CA ASN A 268 15.67 13.73 6.57
C ASN A 268 14.72 12.53 6.71
N ALA A 269 14.40 11.87 5.60
CA ALA A 269 13.57 10.68 5.60
C ALA A 269 14.24 9.50 6.33
N GLU A 270 15.54 9.34 6.15
CA GLU A 270 16.37 8.37 6.87
C GLU A 270 16.47 8.69 8.36
N ALA A 271 16.64 9.96 8.75
CA ALA A 271 16.65 10.37 10.15
C ALA A 271 15.33 10.07 10.86
N ILE A 272 14.18 10.25 10.17
CA ILE A 272 12.86 9.87 10.69
C ILE A 272 12.76 8.35 10.82
N LEU A 273 13.17 7.61 9.78
CA LEU A 273 13.16 6.16 9.79
C LEU A 273 14.05 5.58 10.89
N ALA A 274 15.22 6.17 11.13
CA ALA A 274 16.17 5.72 12.15
C ALA A 274 15.55 5.69 13.54
N LYS A 275 14.77 6.72 13.91
CA LYS A 275 14.06 6.77 15.18
C LYS A 275 13.04 5.63 15.33
N LYS A 276 12.34 5.28 14.24
CA LYS A 276 11.34 4.23 14.24
C LYS A 276 11.93 2.82 14.14
N ALA A 277 13.02 2.64 13.41
CA ALA A 277 13.55 1.35 13.02
C ALA A 277 14.62 0.79 13.98
N ALA A 278 15.19 1.62 14.85
CA ALA A 278 16.27 1.23 15.75
C ALA A 278 15.94 -0.02 16.61
N PHE A 279 14.69 -0.15 17.06
CA PHE A 279 14.24 -1.28 17.88
C PHE A 279 14.40 -2.64 17.18
N LEU A 280 14.39 -2.67 15.85
CA LEU A 280 14.54 -3.90 15.09
C LEU A 280 15.90 -4.59 15.31
N ASN A 281 16.91 -3.85 15.77
CA ASN A 281 18.20 -4.44 16.12
C ASN A 281 18.11 -5.39 17.32
N ASP A 282 17.20 -5.11 18.27
CA ASP A 282 17.01 -5.86 19.52
C ASP A 282 15.66 -6.62 19.55
N ALA A 283 14.87 -6.53 18.47
CA ALA A 283 13.55 -7.13 18.38
C ALA A 283 13.59 -8.66 18.46
N GLN A 284 12.56 -9.25 19.06
CA GLN A 284 12.42 -10.70 19.12
C GLN A 284 11.97 -11.27 17.77
N GLY A 285 12.21 -12.58 17.59
CA GLY A 285 11.89 -13.29 16.34
C GLY A 285 13.10 -13.39 15.41
N ASP A 286 13.17 -14.45 14.62
CA ASP A 286 14.27 -14.71 13.70
C ASP A 286 13.77 -15.15 12.32
N PRO A 287 13.71 -14.22 11.36
CA PRO A 287 13.87 -12.78 11.52
C PRO A 287 12.59 -12.10 12.05
N PRO A 288 12.69 -10.94 12.76
CA PRO A 288 11.52 -10.16 13.13
C PRO A 288 10.78 -9.67 11.90
N CYS A 289 9.46 -9.55 11.99
CA CYS A 289 8.59 -9.21 10.87
C CYS A 289 7.87 -7.89 11.13
N LEU A 290 8.18 -6.86 10.37
CA LEU A 290 7.45 -5.60 10.37
C LEU A 290 6.22 -5.71 9.46
N VAL A 291 5.08 -5.33 9.98
CA VAL A 291 3.79 -5.39 9.28
C VAL A 291 3.25 -3.98 9.07
N THR A 292 2.87 -3.66 7.84
CA THR A 292 2.20 -2.39 7.52
C THR A 292 1.15 -2.60 6.43
N THR A 293 0.30 -1.60 6.16
CA THR A 293 -0.78 -1.68 5.16
C THR A 293 -0.62 -0.66 4.03
N ASN A 294 0.63 -0.22 3.79
CA ASN A 294 0.92 0.74 2.73
C ASN A 294 2.25 0.43 2.04
N HIS A 295 2.21 0.20 0.73
CA HIS A 295 3.40 -0.19 -0.03
C HIS A 295 4.54 0.84 0.01
N VAL A 296 4.23 2.15 0.09
CA VAL A 296 5.26 3.19 0.20
C VAL A 296 5.97 3.12 1.55
N CYS A 297 5.24 2.81 2.63
CA CYS A 297 5.84 2.53 3.94
C CYS A 297 6.69 1.25 3.88
N MET A 298 6.22 0.19 3.20
CA MET A 298 7.03 -1.03 3.00
C MET A 298 8.36 -0.72 2.32
N MET A 299 8.36 0.12 1.28
CA MET A 299 9.59 0.56 0.60
C MET A 299 10.53 1.28 1.55
N GLN A 300 10.00 2.21 2.33
CA GLN A 300 10.78 2.99 3.30
C GLN A 300 11.37 2.10 4.39
N TRP A 301 10.59 1.18 4.96
CA TRP A 301 11.08 0.23 5.94
C TRP A 301 12.17 -0.70 5.37
N ASN A 302 12.01 -1.17 4.13
CA ASN A 302 13.04 -1.98 3.47
C ASN A 302 14.36 -1.22 3.24
N SER A 303 14.33 0.11 3.12
CA SER A 303 15.54 0.92 2.97
C SER A 303 16.39 0.99 4.24
N ALA A 304 15.80 0.74 5.43
CA ALA A 304 16.51 0.82 6.72
C ALA A 304 17.76 -0.07 6.80
N ARG A 305 17.73 -1.23 6.13
CA ARG A 305 18.91 -2.11 6.07
C ARG A 305 19.98 -1.58 5.11
N ALA A 306 19.57 -1.05 3.96
CA ALA A 306 20.51 -0.47 2.99
C ALA A 306 21.19 0.80 3.55
N ALA A 307 20.47 1.57 4.36
CA ALA A 307 20.97 2.75 5.06
C ALA A 307 21.80 2.41 6.33
N GLY A 308 21.96 1.11 6.69
CA GLY A 308 22.70 0.70 7.86
C GLY A 308 22.01 0.97 9.21
N ILE A 309 20.74 1.42 9.18
CA ILE A 309 19.94 1.70 10.39
C ILE A 309 19.65 0.39 11.15
N VAL A 310 19.28 -0.66 10.41
CA VAL A 310 19.04 -1.99 10.94
C VAL A 310 20.12 -2.93 10.44
N LYS A 311 20.89 -3.50 11.38
CA LYS A 311 22.07 -4.34 11.07
C LYS A 311 21.72 -5.80 10.84
N ARG A 312 20.65 -6.29 11.49
CA ARG A 312 20.18 -7.68 11.36
C ARG A 312 19.14 -7.85 10.25
N PRO A 313 18.96 -9.06 9.71
CA PRO A 313 17.86 -9.36 8.80
C PRO A 313 16.50 -9.14 9.49
N PHE A 314 15.56 -8.54 8.76
CA PHE A 314 14.14 -8.46 9.11
C PHE A 314 13.30 -8.55 7.85
N ARG A 315 12.02 -8.87 8.03
CA ARG A 315 11.04 -8.90 6.92
C ARG A 315 10.10 -7.71 7.02
N VAL A 316 9.65 -7.21 5.87
CA VAL A 316 8.57 -6.23 5.78
C VAL A 316 7.46 -6.83 4.94
N VAL A 317 6.26 -6.93 5.49
CA VAL A 317 5.12 -7.56 4.83
C VAL A 317 3.88 -6.67 4.91
N HIS A 318 3.01 -6.80 3.93
CA HIS A 318 1.67 -6.23 4.01
C HIS A 318 0.77 -7.16 4.84
N LEU A 319 -0.05 -6.62 5.74
CA LEU A 319 -0.91 -7.45 6.62
C LEU A 319 -1.78 -8.43 5.83
N ILE A 320 -2.29 -8.01 4.66
CA ILE A 320 -3.10 -8.89 3.80
C ILE A 320 -2.35 -10.16 3.35
N GLN A 321 -1.02 -10.10 3.21
CA GLN A 321 -0.21 -11.26 2.83
C GLN A 321 -0.13 -12.29 3.94
N LEU A 322 -0.26 -11.87 5.20
CA LEU A 322 -0.31 -12.78 6.36
C LEU A 322 -1.67 -13.47 6.50
N LEU A 323 -2.73 -12.82 6.01
CA LEU A 323 -4.08 -13.37 5.95
C LEU A 323 -4.31 -14.27 4.73
N ASP A 324 -3.42 -14.24 3.75
CA ASP A 324 -3.54 -15.01 2.52
C ASP A 324 -3.49 -16.53 2.79
N PRO A 325 -4.45 -17.32 2.25
CA PRO A 325 -4.43 -18.79 2.37
C PRO A 325 -3.18 -19.44 1.80
N GLN A 326 -2.46 -18.76 0.92
CA GLN A 326 -1.21 -19.25 0.31
C GLN A 326 0.05 -18.68 0.98
N ALA A 327 -0.09 -17.98 2.11
CA ALA A 327 1.06 -17.42 2.82
C ALA A 327 2.00 -18.50 3.33
N VAL A 328 3.25 -18.43 2.91
CA VAL A 328 4.37 -19.22 3.46
C VAL A 328 5.14 -18.29 4.39
N ILE A 329 5.13 -18.57 5.68
CA ILE A 329 5.75 -17.74 6.72
C ILE A 329 6.91 -18.50 7.36
#